data_ac05be1e7eb68ec6fc3f2de8c4bdbb16
#
_entry.id   ac05be1e7eb68ec6fc3f2de8c4bdbb16
#
_cell.length_a   1.000
_cell.length_b   1.000
_cell.length_c   1.000
_cell.angle_alpha   90.00
_cell.angle_beta   90.00
_cell.angle_gamma   90.00
#
_symmetry.space_group_name_H-M   'P 1'
#
loop_
_entity.id
_entity.type
_entity.pdbx_description
1 polymer ?
#
loop_
_entity_poly.entity_id
_entity_poly.type
_entity_poly.pdbx_seq_one_letter_code
_entity_poly.pdbx_strand_id
1 'polypeptide(L)'
;MLAADIASKAAIVAALSPQSHVRLLGGTLTLAIYRNPGAAFGIGGPPVTILFTAIAAGVAAFIVRYSRRIASTPWAVTLGLLLGGAVGNLTDRLFRSSGLLQGWVVDWIKLPHWPTFNIADSAISCGAVLAVLLAARGTAILDRRSDRGSPAPSSGAAG
;
A
#
# COMPACT_ATOMS: atom_id res chain seq x y z
N MET A 1 1.65 -9.54 -3.28
CA MET A 1 0.55 -8.68 -2.80
C MET A 1 -0.31 -8.11 -3.93
N LEU A 2 0.24 -7.33 -4.87
CA LEU A 2 -0.52 -6.70 -5.96
C LEU A 2 -1.42 -7.69 -6.72
N ALA A 3 -0.87 -8.82 -7.17
CA ALA A 3 -1.64 -9.83 -7.88
C ALA A 3 -2.82 -10.40 -7.05
N ALA A 4 -2.62 -10.62 -5.75
CA ALA A 4 -3.67 -11.10 -4.85
C ALA A 4 -4.78 -10.06 -4.68
N ASP A 5 -4.44 -8.77 -4.57
CA ASP A 5 -5.42 -7.69 -4.48
C ASP A 5 -6.25 -7.58 -5.76
N ILE A 6 -5.59 -7.51 -6.92
CA ILE A 6 -6.27 -7.43 -8.22
C ILE A 6 -7.17 -8.64 -8.45
N ALA A 7 -6.67 -9.86 -8.18
CA ALA A 7 -7.43 -11.10 -8.40
C ALA A 7 -8.65 -11.18 -7.46
N SER A 8 -8.50 -10.84 -6.17
CA SER A 8 -9.60 -10.85 -5.22
C SER A 8 -10.69 -9.83 -5.57
N LYS A 9 -10.30 -8.61 -5.94
CA LYS A 9 -11.23 -7.58 -6.40
C LYS A 9 -11.98 -8.00 -7.68
N ALA A 10 -11.27 -8.60 -8.64
CA ALA A 10 -11.88 -9.11 -9.86
C ALA A 10 -12.87 -10.26 -9.57
N ALA A 11 -12.48 -11.19 -8.71
CA ALA A 11 -13.33 -12.32 -8.31
C ALA A 11 -14.62 -11.84 -7.60
N ILE A 12 -14.51 -10.90 -6.68
CA ILE A 12 -15.67 -10.35 -5.96
C ILE A 12 -16.60 -9.59 -6.91
N VAL A 13 -16.05 -8.77 -7.81
CA VAL A 13 -16.86 -8.02 -8.78
C VAL A 13 -17.55 -8.95 -9.77
N ALA A 14 -16.95 -10.08 -10.11
CA ALA A 14 -17.57 -11.10 -10.98
C ALA A 14 -18.61 -11.95 -10.25
N ALA A 15 -18.43 -12.22 -8.96
CA ALA A 15 -19.29 -13.12 -8.18
C ALA A 15 -20.49 -12.43 -7.54
N LEU A 16 -20.41 -11.14 -7.22
CA LEU A 16 -21.45 -10.41 -6.50
C LEU A 16 -22.05 -9.29 -7.35
N SER A 17 -23.36 -9.07 -7.22
CA SER A 17 -23.99 -7.84 -7.69
C SER A 17 -23.79 -6.70 -6.64
N PRO A 18 -23.87 -5.43 -7.05
CA PRO A 18 -23.66 -4.29 -6.14
C PRO A 18 -24.61 -4.27 -4.93
N GLN A 19 -25.77 -4.90 -5.04
CA GLN A 19 -26.81 -4.96 -3.98
C GLN A 19 -26.72 -6.24 -3.14
N SER A 20 -25.95 -7.24 -3.57
CA SER A 20 -25.81 -8.51 -2.87
C SER A 20 -24.70 -8.47 -1.82
N HIS A 21 -24.87 -9.29 -0.79
CA HIS A 21 -23.86 -9.52 0.22
C HIS A 21 -23.90 -10.99 0.68
N VAL A 22 -22.74 -11.53 1.01
CA VAL A 22 -22.58 -12.88 1.56
C VAL A 22 -22.10 -12.78 3.00
N ARG A 23 -22.89 -13.29 3.94
CA ARG A 23 -22.52 -13.33 5.36
C ARG A 23 -21.83 -14.66 5.67
N LEU A 24 -20.66 -14.60 6.26
CA LEU A 24 -19.85 -15.74 6.66
C LEU A 24 -19.59 -15.68 8.17
N LEU A 25 -19.18 -16.80 8.76
CA LEU A 25 -18.78 -16.91 10.16
C LEU A 25 -19.84 -16.32 11.13
N GLY A 26 -21.12 -16.69 10.94
CA GLY A 26 -22.20 -16.18 11.78
C GLY A 26 -22.47 -14.67 11.63
N GLY A 27 -21.99 -14.04 10.55
CA GLY A 27 -22.20 -12.61 10.28
C GLY A 27 -21.03 -11.70 10.72
N THR A 28 -19.98 -12.26 11.32
CA THR A 28 -18.77 -11.50 11.67
C THR A 28 -17.95 -11.10 10.44
N LEU A 29 -18.08 -11.81 9.34
CA LEU A 29 -17.49 -11.45 8.05
C LEU A 29 -18.59 -11.30 7.01
N THR A 30 -18.65 -10.15 6.37
CA THR A 30 -19.57 -9.93 5.24
C THR A 30 -18.77 -9.56 4.01
N LEU A 31 -19.03 -10.26 2.90
CA LEU A 31 -18.49 -9.92 1.59
C LEU A 31 -19.54 -9.09 0.85
N ALA A 32 -19.19 -7.91 0.43
CA ALA A 32 -20.07 -6.99 -0.30
C ALA A 32 -19.22 -5.99 -1.10
N ILE A 33 -19.74 -5.47 -2.20
CA ILE A 33 -19.01 -4.50 -3.03
C ILE A 33 -19.30 -3.09 -2.52
N TYR A 34 -18.26 -2.40 -2.08
CA TYR A 34 -18.28 -0.99 -1.75
C TYR A 34 -17.33 -0.24 -2.68
N ARG A 35 -17.80 0.87 -3.24
CA ARG A 35 -17.01 1.75 -4.08
C ARG A 35 -16.55 2.93 -3.23
N ASN A 36 -15.29 2.90 -2.80
CA ASN A 36 -14.72 3.90 -1.91
C ASN A 36 -14.09 5.04 -2.74
N PRO A 37 -14.69 6.24 -2.73
CA PRO A 37 -14.14 7.40 -3.47
C PRO A 37 -12.97 8.07 -2.75
N GLY A 38 -12.28 7.37 -1.83
CA GLY A 38 -11.22 7.95 -1.00
C GLY A 38 -11.72 8.49 0.34
N ALA A 39 -12.91 8.10 0.76
CA ALA A 39 -13.42 8.44 2.08
C ALA A 39 -12.78 7.54 3.14
N ALA A 40 -12.03 8.13 4.08
CA ALA A 40 -11.69 7.47 5.35
C ALA A 40 -12.60 8.08 6.42
N PHE A 41 -13.28 7.23 7.20
CA PHE A 41 -14.16 7.66 8.30
C PHE A 41 -15.28 8.66 7.90
N GLY A 42 -15.80 8.58 6.68
CA GLY A 42 -16.86 9.48 6.22
C GLY A 42 -16.38 10.86 5.71
N ILE A 43 -15.09 11.13 5.80
CA ILE A 43 -14.49 12.34 5.23
C ILE A 43 -13.98 12.00 3.82
N GLY A 44 -14.61 12.52 2.79
CA GLY A 44 -14.27 12.21 1.39
C GLY A 44 -14.67 13.33 0.44
N GLY A 45 -14.22 13.18 -0.80
CA GLY A 45 -14.48 14.09 -1.90
C GLY A 45 -13.29 14.15 -2.86
N PRO A 46 -13.45 14.72 -4.05
CA PRO A 46 -12.40 14.74 -5.06
C PRO A 46 -11.03 15.26 -4.58
N PRO A 47 -10.93 16.33 -3.77
CA PRO A 47 -9.64 16.80 -3.26
C PRO A 47 -8.95 15.78 -2.36
N VAL A 48 -9.71 15.10 -1.49
CA VAL A 48 -9.18 14.08 -0.56
C VAL A 48 -8.70 12.86 -1.33
N THR A 49 -9.45 12.43 -2.34
CA THR A 49 -9.08 11.32 -3.23
C THR A 49 -7.76 11.63 -3.95
N ILE A 50 -7.62 12.82 -4.52
CA ILE A 50 -6.40 13.25 -5.22
C ILE A 50 -5.22 13.28 -4.25
N LEU A 51 -5.40 13.82 -3.05
CA LEU A 51 -4.35 13.87 -2.02
C LEU A 51 -3.86 12.47 -1.65
N PHE A 52 -4.76 11.54 -1.31
CA PHE A 52 -4.37 10.16 -0.97
C PHE A 52 -3.73 9.43 -2.16
N THR A 53 -4.20 9.69 -3.37
CA THR A 53 -3.61 9.12 -4.58
C THR A 53 -2.18 9.64 -4.80
N ALA A 54 -1.96 10.94 -4.61
CA ALA A 54 -0.64 11.55 -4.71
C ALA A 54 0.33 11.01 -3.64
N ILE A 55 -0.14 10.86 -2.39
CA ILE A 55 0.65 10.26 -1.31
C ILE A 55 1.01 8.81 -1.66
N ALA A 56 0.05 7.99 -2.09
CA ALA A 56 0.30 6.61 -2.46
C ALA A 56 1.32 6.49 -3.62
N ALA A 57 1.19 7.34 -4.64
CA ALA A 57 2.13 7.40 -5.75
C ALA A 57 3.53 7.84 -5.30
N GLY A 58 3.63 8.83 -4.42
CA GLY A 58 4.89 9.30 -3.84
C GLY A 58 5.59 8.22 -3.03
N VAL A 59 4.86 7.51 -2.17
CA VAL A 59 5.37 6.37 -1.39
C VAL A 59 5.85 5.25 -2.31
N ALA A 60 5.05 4.90 -3.32
CA ALA A 60 5.43 3.88 -4.29
C ALA A 60 6.72 4.26 -5.05
N ALA A 61 6.81 5.49 -5.55
CA ALA A 61 8.00 6.00 -6.24
C ALA A 61 9.24 5.99 -5.31
N PHE A 62 9.07 6.42 -4.06
CA PHE A 62 10.15 6.37 -3.06
C PHE A 62 10.64 4.94 -2.85
N ILE A 63 9.74 3.99 -2.60
CA ILE A 63 10.11 2.59 -2.36
C ILE A 63 10.84 2.01 -3.58
N VAL A 64 10.32 2.24 -4.79
CA VAL A 64 10.95 1.76 -6.03
C VAL A 64 12.34 2.38 -6.21
N ARG A 65 12.49 3.69 -5.95
CA ARG A 65 13.78 4.41 -6.10
C ARG A 65 14.87 3.86 -5.17
N TYR A 66 14.48 3.46 -3.96
CA TYR A 66 15.42 2.97 -2.95
C TYR A 66 15.48 1.44 -2.83
N SER A 67 14.66 0.70 -3.58
CA SER A 67 14.54 -0.76 -3.49
C SER A 67 15.89 -1.50 -3.59
N ARG A 68 16.80 -1.01 -4.46
CA ARG A 68 18.13 -1.62 -4.66
C ARG A 68 19.09 -1.43 -3.50
N ARG A 69 18.78 -0.56 -2.54
CA ARG A 69 19.60 -0.25 -1.36
C ARG A 69 19.08 -0.87 -0.09
N ILE A 70 18.02 -1.68 -0.17
CA ILE A 70 17.41 -2.32 0.99
C ILE A 70 18.35 -3.44 1.46
N ALA A 71 18.86 -3.30 2.70
CA ALA A 71 19.87 -4.17 3.25
C ALA A 71 19.32 -5.44 3.91
N SER A 72 18.03 -5.47 4.28
CA SER A 72 17.47 -6.55 5.08
C SER A 72 16.17 -7.12 4.50
N THR A 73 16.03 -8.45 4.58
CA THR A 73 14.81 -9.16 4.16
C THR A 73 13.55 -8.66 4.90
N PRO A 74 13.57 -8.44 6.23
CA PRO A 74 12.38 -7.88 6.91
C PRO A 74 11.93 -6.55 6.33
N TRP A 75 12.85 -5.63 6.03
CA TRP A 75 12.51 -4.36 5.38
C TRP A 75 12.04 -4.55 3.94
N ALA A 76 12.61 -5.50 3.19
CA ALA A 76 12.16 -5.81 1.85
C ALA A 76 10.69 -6.32 1.85
N VAL A 77 10.34 -7.19 2.79
CA VAL A 77 8.95 -7.67 2.97
C VAL A 77 8.03 -6.52 3.35
N THR A 78 8.42 -5.71 4.34
CA THR A 78 7.64 -4.55 4.81
C THR A 78 7.35 -3.57 3.68
N LEU A 79 8.39 -3.16 2.96
CA LEU A 79 8.26 -2.22 1.85
C LEU A 79 7.52 -2.83 0.65
N GLY A 80 7.66 -4.15 0.44
CA GLY A 80 6.90 -4.91 -0.55
C GLY A 80 5.40 -4.97 -0.25
N LEU A 81 5.01 -5.08 1.02
CA LEU A 81 3.61 -4.98 1.44
C LEU A 81 3.05 -3.58 1.21
N LEU A 82 3.77 -2.55 1.63
CA LEU A 82 3.38 -1.15 1.44
C LEU A 82 3.27 -0.80 -0.05
N LEU A 83 4.25 -1.16 -0.85
CA LEU A 83 4.26 -0.93 -2.29
C LEU A 83 3.12 -1.67 -2.98
N GLY A 84 2.98 -2.97 -2.71
CA GLY A 84 1.94 -3.79 -3.32
C GLY A 84 0.53 -3.32 -2.99
N GLY A 85 0.28 -2.89 -1.76
CA GLY A 85 -1.00 -2.30 -1.35
C GLY A 85 -1.24 -0.93 -1.98
N ALA A 86 -0.23 -0.04 -1.95
CA ALA A 86 -0.34 1.29 -2.56
C ALA A 86 -0.63 1.21 -4.06
N VAL A 87 0.09 0.35 -4.79
CA VAL A 87 -0.10 0.15 -6.24
C VAL A 87 -1.44 -0.54 -6.51
N GLY A 88 -1.91 -1.46 -5.67
CA GLY A 88 -3.23 -2.09 -5.80
C GLY A 88 -4.37 -1.07 -5.78
N ASN A 89 -4.39 -0.21 -4.76
CA ASN A 89 -5.39 0.85 -4.66
C ASN A 89 -5.20 1.95 -5.72
N LEU A 90 -3.96 2.24 -6.12
CA LEU A 90 -3.68 3.18 -7.20
C LEU A 90 -4.20 2.65 -8.55
N THR A 91 -4.07 1.35 -8.81
CA THR A 91 -4.60 0.69 -10.01
C THR A 91 -6.11 0.88 -10.13
N ASP A 92 -6.85 0.68 -9.05
CA ASP A 92 -8.30 0.94 -9.05
C ASP A 92 -8.62 2.40 -9.40
N ARG A 93 -7.89 3.36 -8.82
CA ARG A 93 -8.12 4.79 -9.05
C ARG A 93 -7.77 5.26 -10.46
N LEU A 94 -6.83 4.60 -11.12
CA LEU A 94 -6.45 4.90 -12.50
C LEU A 94 -7.40 4.27 -13.52
N PHE A 95 -7.91 3.06 -13.25
CA PHE A 95 -8.57 2.25 -14.27
C PHE A 95 -10.06 1.99 -14.03
N ARG A 96 -10.62 2.35 -12.85
CA ARG A 96 -12.02 2.08 -12.51
C ARG A 96 -12.93 3.31 -12.53
N SER A 97 -12.56 4.39 -13.18
CA SER A 97 -13.43 5.56 -13.33
C SER A 97 -13.31 6.20 -14.70
N SER A 98 -14.29 7.06 -15.00
CA SER A 98 -14.30 7.93 -16.17
C SER A 98 -13.42 9.18 -16.04
N GLY A 99 -12.77 9.41 -14.88
CA GLY A 99 -11.89 10.56 -14.61
C GLY A 99 -10.51 10.13 -14.13
N LEU A 100 -9.47 10.82 -14.57
CA LEU A 100 -8.09 10.55 -14.18
C LEU A 100 -7.91 10.74 -12.65
N LEU A 101 -7.39 9.74 -11.95
CA LEU A 101 -7.13 9.73 -10.50
C LEU A 101 -8.38 9.88 -9.60
N GLN A 102 -9.58 9.80 -10.15
CA GLN A 102 -10.85 9.89 -9.41
C GLN A 102 -11.57 8.55 -9.27
N GLY A 103 -10.91 7.46 -9.63
CA GLY A 103 -11.46 6.11 -9.55
C GLY A 103 -11.77 5.68 -8.13
N TRP A 104 -12.77 4.83 -8.01
CA TRP A 104 -13.14 4.23 -6.74
C TRP A 104 -12.27 3.02 -6.47
N VAL A 105 -11.84 2.89 -5.23
CA VAL A 105 -11.25 1.64 -4.75
C VAL A 105 -12.39 0.66 -4.46
N VAL A 106 -12.22 -0.59 -4.87
CA VAL A 106 -13.15 -1.66 -4.55
C VAL A 106 -12.79 -2.22 -3.18
N ASP A 107 -13.62 -1.88 -2.17
CA ASP A 107 -13.57 -2.46 -0.84
C ASP A 107 -14.64 -3.55 -0.74
N TRP A 108 -14.28 -4.71 -0.17
CA TRP A 108 -15.18 -5.85 -0.20
C TRP A 108 -15.20 -6.68 1.08
N ILE A 109 -14.32 -6.40 2.04
CA ILE A 109 -14.26 -7.06 3.35
C ILE A 109 -14.92 -6.14 4.37
N LYS A 110 -16.01 -6.58 4.97
CA LYS A 110 -16.72 -5.84 6.02
C LYS A 110 -16.75 -6.64 7.31
N LEU A 111 -16.24 -6.04 8.36
CA LEU A 111 -16.33 -6.52 9.74
C LEU A 111 -17.29 -5.65 10.54
N PRO A 112 -17.93 -6.17 11.63
CA PRO A 112 -18.74 -5.35 12.53
C PRO A 112 -17.92 -4.18 13.10
N HIS A 113 -18.50 -3.00 13.12
CA HIS A 113 -17.90 -1.80 13.70
C HIS A 113 -16.57 -1.36 13.07
N TRP A 114 -16.22 -1.88 11.87
CA TRP A 114 -15.00 -1.54 11.15
C TRP A 114 -15.34 -1.00 9.75
N PRO A 115 -14.60 0.00 9.25
CA PRO A 115 -14.74 0.42 7.85
C PRO A 115 -14.52 -0.76 6.90
N THR A 116 -15.23 -0.75 5.77
CA THR A 116 -14.99 -1.76 4.73
C THR A 116 -13.61 -1.54 4.12
N PHE A 117 -12.91 -2.61 3.83
CA PHE A 117 -11.53 -2.60 3.34
C PHE A 117 -11.29 -3.72 2.32
N ASN A 118 -10.08 -3.79 1.80
CA ASN A 118 -9.63 -4.79 0.83
C ASN A 118 -8.26 -5.38 1.22
N ILE A 119 -7.71 -6.25 0.37
CA ILE A 119 -6.40 -6.88 0.61
C ILE A 119 -5.26 -5.86 0.57
N ALA A 120 -5.34 -4.83 -0.31
CA ALA A 120 -4.34 -3.77 -0.36
C ALA A 120 -4.27 -2.98 0.96
N ASP A 121 -5.42 -2.64 1.56
CA ASP A 121 -5.49 -1.94 2.84
C ASP A 121 -4.90 -2.78 3.97
N SER A 122 -5.20 -4.09 3.98
CA SER A 122 -4.60 -5.04 4.91
C SER A 122 -3.08 -5.07 4.79
N ALA A 123 -2.57 -5.08 3.55
CA ALA A 123 -1.13 -5.07 3.29
C ALA A 123 -0.46 -3.77 3.74
N ILE A 124 -1.09 -2.62 3.48
CA ILE A 124 -0.59 -1.31 3.95
C ILE A 124 -0.56 -1.29 5.47
N SER A 125 -1.63 -1.72 6.13
CA SER A 125 -1.71 -1.74 7.60
C SER A 125 -0.67 -2.67 8.23
N CYS A 126 -0.53 -3.91 7.72
CA CYS A 126 0.50 -4.84 8.18
C CYS A 126 1.91 -4.30 7.91
N GLY A 127 2.14 -3.73 6.74
CA GLY A 127 3.41 -3.10 6.38
C GLY A 127 3.76 -1.93 7.29
N ALA A 128 2.79 -1.09 7.63
CA ALA A 128 2.99 0.03 8.54
C ALA A 128 3.36 -0.45 9.96
N VAL A 129 2.64 -1.44 10.49
CA VAL A 129 2.96 -2.04 11.80
C VAL A 129 4.36 -2.65 11.80
N LEU A 130 4.71 -3.42 10.76
CA LEU A 130 6.04 -4.01 10.63
C LEU A 130 7.12 -2.93 10.54
N ALA A 131 6.90 -1.84 9.80
CA ALA A 131 7.84 -0.74 9.70
C ALA A 131 8.13 -0.10 11.08
N VAL A 132 7.08 0.15 11.87
CA VAL A 132 7.21 0.69 13.22
C VAL A 132 8.00 -0.28 14.12
N LEU A 133 7.68 -1.57 14.07
CA LEU A 133 8.38 -2.59 14.88
C LEU A 133 9.86 -2.72 14.49
N LEU A 134 10.19 -2.71 13.21
CA LEU A 134 11.57 -2.77 12.73
C LEU A 134 12.35 -1.51 13.08
N ALA A 135 11.72 -0.35 12.97
CA ALA A 135 12.32 0.92 13.38
C ALA A 135 12.59 0.96 14.88
N ALA A 136 11.62 0.52 15.71
CA ALA A 136 11.77 0.44 17.16
C ALA A 136 12.89 -0.52 17.60
N ARG A 137 13.15 -1.57 16.79
CA ARG A 137 14.27 -2.51 16.99
C ARG A 137 15.61 -1.99 16.46
N GLY A 138 15.67 -0.81 15.90
CA GLY A 138 16.89 -0.25 15.31
C GLY A 138 17.39 -0.98 14.06
N THR A 139 16.53 -1.76 13.40
CA THR A 139 16.90 -2.50 12.19
C THR A 139 17.14 -1.53 11.04
N ALA A 140 18.36 -1.51 10.47
CA ALA A 140 18.69 -0.61 9.38
C ALA A 140 17.90 -0.92 8.10
N ILE A 141 17.37 0.13 7.46
CA ILE A 141 16.64 0.03 6.20
C ILE A 141 17.62 -0.13 5.04
N LEU A 142 18.67 0.69 5.03
CA LEU A 142 19.63 0.80 3.93
C LEU A 142 20.99 0.22 4.32
N ASP A 143 21.70 -0.32 3.33
CA ASP A 143 23.10 -0.73 3.52
C ASP A 143 24.00 0.49 3.65
N ARG A 144 24.68 0.61 4.79
CA ARG A 144 25.66 1.68 5.06
C ARG A 144 27.00 1.49 4.33
N ARG A 145 27.19 0.38 3.64
CA ARG A 145 28.47 0.09 2.96
C ARG A 145 28.73 0.93 1.72
N SER A 146 27.70 1.51 1.11
CA SER A 146 27.88 2.34 -0.09
C SER A 146 28.52 3.70 0.15
N ASP A 147 28.53 4.20 1.40
CA ASP A 147 29.11 5.52 1.72
C ASP A 147 30.58 5.46 2.14
N ARG A 148 31.16 4.28 2.35
CA ARG A 148 32.57 4.11 2.78
C ARG A 148 33.55 3.96 1.63
N GLY A 149 33.10 4.07 0.39
CA GLY A 149 33.91 3.86 -0.82
C GLY A 149 34.57 5.12 -1.41
N SER A 150 34.55 6.28 -0.72
CA SER A 150 35.37 7.44 -1.18
C SER A 150 36.76 7.33 -0.54
N PRO A 151 37.80 7.03 -1.30
CA PRO A 151 39.17 7.09 -0.76
C PRO A 151 39.44 8.51 -0.29
N ALA A 152 39.97 8.63 0.93
CA ALA A 152 40.47 9.91 1.44
C ALA A 152 41.45 10.50 0.42
N PRO A 153 41.44 11.83 0.18
CA PRO A 153 42.42 12.45 -0.66
C PRO A 153 43.82 12.17 -0.07
N SER A 154 44.68 11.52 -0.86
CA SER A 154 46.06 11.29 -0.51
C SER A 154 46.67 12.66 -0.22
N SER A 155 47.07 12.93 1.02
CA SER A 155 47.91 14.06 1.38
C SER A 155 49.23 13.85 0.67
N GLY A 156 49.41 14.54 -0.47
CA GLY A 156 50.67 14.60 -1.16
C GLY A 156 51.72 15.21 -0.22
N ALA A 157 52.65 14.38 0.17
CA ALA A 157 53.87 14.85 0.83
C ALA A 157 54.58 15.78 -0.12
N ALA A 158 54.66 17.05 0.27
CA ALA A 158 55.65 17.97 -0.28
C ALA A 158 56.99 17.64 0.37
N GLY A 159 57.93 17.17 -0.45
CA GLY A 159 59.36 17.17 -0.18
C GLY A 159 59.96 18.45 -0.75
#